data_82afd2fdab5b0e9c88c041855e68b94d
#
_entry.id   82afd2fdab5b0e9c88c041855e68b94d
#
_cell.length_a   1.000
_cell.length_b   1.000
_cell.length_c   1.000
_cell.angle_alpha   90.00
_cell.angle_beta   90.00
_cell.angle_gamma   90.00
#
_symmetry.space_group_name_H-M   'P 1'
#
loop_
_entity.id
_entity.type
_entity.pdbx_description
1 polymer ?
#
loop_
_entity_poly.entity_id
_entity_poly.type
_entity_poly.pdbx_seq_one_letter_code
_entity_poly.pdbx_strand_id
1 'polypeptide(L)'
;MSGRPARRRIAPLVCVAAILLLFLTGCEPLLNAPPGGGQTETQTFRYGPFTLGPGQETMGSPSSGMPRPAGSFGLKSAKFNVVDQSGTPISPHDVHLHHIVMTSSARQDQLCPGRAERFIGAGMERTPINLWGPYAYMVGANDRWGSIYHLMNETPPGTPAKTVYIEYTLGYQPGATSTNSRPVTPYFMDVTGCGNSTYDVPGNGGPGGVHTMSRSWQATADGIAVFAGGHLHDGGIDISLKENSPGALACKGTATYHENPRHLAAINPCTLHEKVVAGRSYSVTARYDNSKPWEDVMGIFLTYVWRGTQ
;
A
#
# COMPACT_ATOMS: atom_id res chain seq x y z
N MET A 1 94.08 -11.59 32.24
CA MET A 1 93.07 -12.36 31.53
C MET A 1 91.78 -11.62 31.67
N SER A 2 91.27 -11.19 30.58
CA SER A 2 90.32 -10.14 30.32
C SER A 2 88.90 -10.62 30.58
N GLY A 3 88.16 -9.98 31.48
CA GLY A 3 86.75 -10.17 31.68
C GLY A 3 85.94 -8.92 31.22
N ARG A 4 85.20 -9.06 30.18
CA ARG A 4 84.35 -7.98 29.64
C ARG A 4 83.06 -7.83 30.47
N PRO A 5 82.60 -6.61 30.71
CA PRO A 5 81.31 -6.38 31.42
C PRO A 5 80.07 -6.50 30.51
N ALA A 6 78.99 -7.06 31.04
CA ALA A 6 77.72 -7.22 30.40
C ALA A 6 77.01 -5.88 30.23
N ARG A 7 76.60 -5.55 29.02
CA ARG A 7 75.75 -4.39 28.71
C ARG A 7 74.30 -4.71 29.03
N ARG A 8 73.72 -3.97 29.97
CA ARG A 8 72.28 -3.88 30.22
C ARG A 8 71.63 -3.15 29.04
N ARG A 9 70.68 -3.82 28.39
CA ARG A 9 69.82 -3.20 27.39
C ARG A 9 68.66 -2.52 28.15
N ILE A 10 68.52 -1.19 28.03
CA ILE A 10 67.41 -0.39 28.43
C ILE A 10 66.39 -0.46 27.28
N ALA A 11 65.20 -1.00 27.55
CA ALA A 11 64.07 -0.94 26.60
C ALA A 11 63.39 0.41 26.69
N PRO A 12 63.07 1.07 25.59
CA PRO A 12 62.32 2.32 25.64
C PRO A 12 60.83 2.03 25.94
N LEU A 13 60.34 2.73 26.94
CA LEU A 13 58.94 2.81 27.32
C LEU A 13 58.23 3.64 26.21
N VAL A 14 57.41 3.00 25.37
CA VAL A 14 56.55 3.69 24.44
C VAL A 14 55.28 4.09 25.17
N CYS A 15 55.17 5.37 25.53
CA CYS A 15 53.91 5.96 25.98
C CYS A 15 52.96 6.07 24.80
N VAL A 16 51.96 5.19 24.72
CA VAL A 16 50.82 5.37 23.80
C VAL A 16 49.85 6.37 24.46
N ALA A 17 49.91 7.60 23.97
CA ALA A 17 48.88 8.60 24.32
C ALA A 17 47.60 8.22 23.60
N ALA A 18 46.64 7.68 24.35
CA ALA A 18 45.26 7.50 23.87
C ALA A 18 44.58 8.87 23.78
N ILE A 19 44.45 9.37 22.54
CA ILE A 19 43.61 10.55 22.27
C ILE A 19 42.15 10.10 22.36
N LEU A 20 41.52 10.45 23.50
CA LEU A 20 40.08 10.30 23.69
C LEU A 20 39.36 11.39 22.87
N LEU A 21 38.96 11.07 21.64
CA LEU A 21 38.02 11.90 20.86
C LEU A 21 36.66 11.81 21.54
N LEU A 22 36.33 12.78 22.36
CA LEU A 22 34.97 13.07 22.79
C LEU A 22 34.18 13.54 21.55
N PHE A 23 33.42 12.64 20.94
CA PHE A 23 32.32 13.03 20.07
C PHE A 23 31.24 13.67 20.96
N LEU A 24 31.22 14.97 21.00
CA LEU A 24 30.07 15.75 21.44
C LEU A 24 28.99 15.51 20.38
N THR A 25 28.20 14.42 20.49
CA THR A 25 26.92 14.34 19.84
C THR A 25 26.05 15.40 20.48
N GLY A 26 25.89 16.52 19.77
CA GLY A 26 24.93 17.54 20.13
C GLY A 26 23.56 16.86 20.22
N CYS A 27 22.99 16.81 21.44
CA CYS A 27 21.57 16.62 21.61
C CYS A 27 20.89 17.86 21.00
N GLU A 28 20.54 17.81 19.71
CA GLU A 28 19.50 18.68 19.24
C GLU A 28 18.24 18.36 20.04
N PRO A 29 17.60 19.33 20.69
CA PRO A 29 16.35 19.07 21.35
C PRO A 29 15.36 18.59 20.28
N LEU A 30 14.84 17.38 20.41
CA LEU A 30 13.69 16.85 19.69
C LEU A 30 12.46 17.70 20.04
N LEU A 31 12.43 18.91 19.53
CA LEU A 31 11.26 19.78 19.56
C LEU A 31 10.20 19.10 18.68
N ASN A 32 9.20 18.52 19.35
CA ASN A 32 8.04 17.86 18.73
C ASN A 32 8.30 16.48 18.11
N ALA A 33 8.95 15.56 18.83
CA ALA A 33 8.69 14.15 18.57
C ALA A 33 7.18 13.92 18.73
N PRO A 34 6.48 13.39 17.70
CA PRO A 34 5.06 13.05 17.83
C PRO A 34 4.92 12.10 19.04
N PRO A 35 3.78 12.13 19.74
CA PRO A 35 3.54 11.25 20.90
C PRO A 35 3.97 9.83 20.52
N GLY A 36 4.82 9.24 21.35
CA GLY A 36 5.54 8.02 21.04
C GLY A 36 4.58 6.95 20.55
N GLY A 37 4.72 6.58 19.26
CA GLY A 37 3.94 5.51 18.68
C GLY A 37 4.17 4.24 19.50
N GLY A 38 3.09 3.60 19.97
CA GLY A 38 3.18 2.30 20.64
C GLY A 38 3.88 1.28 19.73
N GLN A 39 4.32 0.18 20.31
CA GLN A 39 4.98 -0.89 19.58
C GLN A 39 4.09 -1.39 18.43
N THR A 40 4.64 -1.50 17.24
CA THR A 40 3.96 -2.09 16.09
C THR A 40 4.13 -3.60 16.10
N GLU A 41 3.02 -4.31 16.02
CA GLU A 41 2.96 -5.76 15.84
C GLU A 41 2.68 -6.11 14.38
N THR A 42 2.99 -7.35 14.01
CA THR A 42 2.72 -7.87 12.67
C THR A 42 1.97 -9.18 12.78
N GLN A 43 0.90 -9.33 12.00
CA GLN A 43 0.12 -10.57 11.93
C GLN A 43 -0.30 -10.86 10.50
N THR A 44 -0.22 -12.15 10.13
CA THR A 44 -0.62 -12.65 8.81
C THR A 44 -1.92 -13.42 8.92
N PHE A 45 -2.81 -13.17 7.99
CA PHE A 45 -4.12 -13.81 7.86
C PHE A 45 -4.28 -14.41 6.49
N ARG A 46 -5.15 -15.42 6.38
CA ARG A 46 -5.54 -16.05 5.12
C ARG A 46 -7.04 -16.10 5.00
N TYR A 47 -7.54 -15.78 3.82
CA TYR A 47 -8.94 -15.88 3.43
C TYR A 47 -9.08 -16.84 2.26
N GLY A 48 -9.96 -17.81 2.38
CA GLY A 48 -10.16 -18.93 1.46
C GLY A 48 -10.53 -20.20 2.25
N PRO A 49 -10.35 -21.41 1.70
CA PRO A 49 -9.69 -21.73 0.41
C PRO A 49 -10.54 -21.41 -0.82
N PHE A 50 -9.84 -21.17 -1.95
CA PHE A 50 -10.41 -21.08 -3.28
C PHE A 50 -9.79 -22.16 -4.16
N THR A 51 -10.62 -22.99 -4.78
CA THR A 51 -10.12 -24.02 -5.73
C THR A 51 -10.52 -23.62 -7.14
N LEU A 52 -9.52 -23.37 -7.99
CA LEU A 52 -9.67 -22.86 -9.34
C LEU A 52 -8.99 -23.80 -10.33
N GLY A 53 -9.74 -24.31 -11.29
CA GLY A 53 -9.20 -24.98 -12.47
C GLY A 53 -8.57 -23.98 -13.46
N PRO A 54 -7.84 -24.47 -14.48
CA PRO A 54 -7.26 -23.63 -15.52
C PRO A 54 -8.32 -22.75 -16.20
N GLY A 55 -8.03 -21.46 -16.35
CA GLY A 55 -8.92 -20.47 -16.94
C GLY A 55 -10.15 -20.11 -16.09
N GLN A 56 -10.25 -20.62 -14.87
CA GLN A 56 -11.33 -20.28 -13.97
C GLN A 56 -11.00 -19.05 -13.12
N GLU A 57 -12.03 -18.30 -12.80
CA GLU A 57 -11.99 -17.16 -11.91
C GLU A 57 -12.97 -17.31 -10.75
N THR A 58 -12.75 -16.58 -9.68
CA THR A 58 -13.70 -16.45 -8.58
C THR A 58 -13.72 -15.02 -8.09
N MET A 59 -14.91 -14.50 -7.88
CA MET A 59 -15.13 -13.19 -7.33
C MET A 59 -16.16 -13.24 -6.20
N GLY A 60 -16.08 -12.29 -5.29
CA GLY A 60 -17.03 -12.21 -4.19
C GLY A 60 -16.99 -10.88 -3.48
N SER A 61 -18.08 -10.62 -2.75
CA SER A 61 -18.26 -9.37 -2.03
C SER A 61 -18.82 -9.61 -0.62
N PRO A 62 -18.15 -10.42 0.24
CA PRO A 62 -18.61 -10.65 1.59
C PRO A 62 -18.57 -9.36 2.40
N SER A 63 -19.69 -9.03 3.05
CA SER A 63 -19.82 -7.83 3.91
C SER A 63 -19.14 -7.97 5.28
N SER A 64 -18.71 -9.18 5.64
CA SER A 64 -18.00 -9.49 6.89
C SER A 64 -17.26 -10.83 6.77
N GLY A 65 -16.46 -11.16 7.79
CA GLY A 65 -15.77 -12.44 7.88
C GLY A 65 -14.31 -12.39 7.45
N MET A 66 -13.80 -11.24 7.02
CA MET A 66 -12.36 -11.10 6.81
C MET A 66 -11.64 -11.10 8.15
N PRO A 67 -10.68 -12.02 8.38
CA PRO A 67 -9.89 -12.07 9.61
C PRO A 67 -9.11 -10.77 9.87
N ARG A 68 -8.94 -10.39 11.13
CA ARG A 68 -8.20 -9.20 11.54
C ARG A 68 -7.62 -9.36 12.95
N PRO A 69 -6.69 -8.52 13.38
CA PRO A 69 -6.23 -8.48 14.77
C PRO A 69 -7.39 -8.28 15.74
N ALA A 70 -7.29 -8.89 16.92
CA ALA A 70 -8.29 -8.73 17.98
C ALA A 70 -8.24 -7.33 18.62
N GLY A 71 -9.36 -6.90 19.19
CA GLY A 71 -9.44 -5.63 19.90
C GLY A 71 -9.41 -4.40 18.98
N SER A 72 -9.10 -3.25 19.58
CA SER A 72 -8.90 -1.98 18.88
C SER A 72 -7.43 -1.77 18.56
N PHE A 73 -7.15 -1.24 17.39
CA PHE A 73 -5.77 -0.98 16.94
C PHE A 73 -5.71 0.13 15.89
N GLY A 74 -4.52 0.64 15.66
CA GLY A 74 -4.20 1.49 14.52
C GLY A 74 -3.48 0.69 13.44
N LEU A 75 -4.08 0.53 12.27
CA LEU A 75 -3.43 -0.12 11.13
C LEU A 75 -2.34 0.80 10.58
N LYS A 76 -1.12 0.24 10.43
CA LYS A 76 0.07 0.94 9.97
C LYS A 76 0.49 0.52 8.57
N SER A 77 0.36 -0.78 8.27
CA SER A 77 0.75 -1.32 6.97
C SER A 77 -0.09 -2.50 6.58
N ALA A 78 -0.19 -2.73 5.28
CA ALA A 78 -0.82 -3.91 4.71
C ALA A 78 -0.05 -4.35 3.46
N LYS A 79 0.13 -5.67 3.33
CA LYS A 79 0.72 -6.31 2.15
C LYS A 79 -0.10 -7.56 1.81
N PHE A 80 -0.34 -7.78 0.52
CA PHE A 80 -1.15 -8.88 0.03
C PHE A 80 -0.32 -9.87 -0.80
N ASN A 81 -0.77 -11.11 -0.83
CA ASN A 81 -0.22 -12.18 -1.64
C ASN A 81 -1.30 -13.22 -1.98
N VAL A 82 -1.01 -14.09 -2.94
CA VAL A 82 -1.74 -15.34 -3.17
C VAL A 82 -0.80 -16.49 -2.79
N VAL A 83 -1.27 -17.39 -1.93
CA VAL A 83 -0.46 -18.48 -1.42
C VAL A 83 -1.21 -19.81 -1.51
N ASP A 84 -0.49 -20.92 -1.50
CA ASP A 84 -1.06 -22.26 -1.34
C ASP A 84 -1.42 -22.56 0.13
N GLN A 85 -1.88 -23.76 0.39
CA GLN A 85 -2.24 -24.21 1.74
C GLN A 85 -1.04 -24.17 2.71
N SER A 86 0.18 -24.39 2.24
CA SER A 86 1.39 -24.35 3.05
C SER A 86 1.86 -22.91 3.35
N GLY A 87 1.36 -21.93 2.62
CA GLY A 87 1.79 -20.53 2.66
C GLY A 87 2.87 -20.20 1.64
N THR A 88 3.14 -21.12 0.72
CA THR A 88 4.08 -20.83 -0.37
C THR A 88 3.43 -19.89 -1.37
N PRO A 89 4.11 -18.78 -1.73
CA PRO A 89 3.60 -17.86 -2.74
C PRO A 89 3.34 -18.54 -4.08
N ILE A 90 2.16 -18.29 -4.64
CA ILE A 90 1.82 -18.70 -6.00
C ILE A 90 2.30 -17.63 -6.97
N SER A 91 2.88 -18.07 -8.09
CA SER A 91 3.26 -17.16 -9.16
C SER A 91 2.04 -16.35 -9.64
N PRO A 92 2.14 -15.02 -9.81
CA PRO A 92 1.07 -14.22 -10.37
C PRO A 92 0.73 -14.62 -11.82
N HIS A 93 1.62 -15.34 -12.50
CA HIS A 93 1.37 -15.92 -13.82
C HIS A 93 0.54 -17.21 -13.80
N ASP A 94 0.40 -17.83 -12.61
CA ASP A 94 -0.43 -19.03 -12.43
C ASP A 94 -1.80 -18.65 -11.87
N VAL A 95 -1.83 -17.99 -10.70
CA VAL A 95 -3.05 -17.44 -10.09
C VAL A 95 -2.75 -16.04 -9.61
N HIS A 96 -3.42 -15.07 -10.19
CA HIS A 96 -3.25 -13.70 -9.77
C HIS A 96 -4.43 -13.13 -8.99
N LEU A 97 -4.10 -12.21 -8.11
CA LEU A 97 -5.07 -11.36 -7.44
C LEU A 97 -5.41 -10.21 -8.38
N HIS A 98 -6.51 -10.35 -9.14
CA HIS A 98 -6.96 -9.29 -10.04
C HIS A 98 -7.26 -8.01 -9.26
N HIS A 99 -8.00 -8.13 -8.15
CA HIS A 99 -8.10 -7.09 -7.13
C HIS A 99 -8.62 -7.66 -5.79
N ILE A 100 -8.33 -6.94 -4.72
CA ILE A 100 -9.03 -7.00 -3.44
C ILE A 100 -9.21 -5.58 -2.90
N VAL A 101 -10.42 -5.28 -2.42
CA VAL A 101 -10.75 -4.06 -1.70
C VAL A 101 -11.32 -4.47 -0.35
N MET A 102 -10.63 -4.10 0.73
CA MET A 102 -11.12 -4.34 2.09
C MET A 102 -12.11 -3.26 2.48
N THR A 103 -13.22 -3.67 3.09
CA THR A 103 -14.29 -2.78 3.52
C THR A 103 -14.55 -2.88 5.01
N SER A 104 -14.95 -1.77 5.64
CA SER A 104 -15.39 -1.72 7.03
C SER A 104 -16.85 -1.30 7.09
N SER A 105 -17.69 -2.12 7.73
CA SER A 105 -19.10 -1.78 7.96
C SER A 105 -19.33 -0.78 9.11
N ALA A 106 -18.28 -0.48 9.88
CA ALA A 106 -18.35 0.46 11.00
C ALA A 106 -18.46 1.93 10.56
N ARG A 107 -18.07 2.23 9.33
CA ARG A 107 -18.05 3.58 8.77
C ARG A 107 -18.57 3.59 7.33
N GLN A 108 -18.99 4.76 6.88
CA GLN A 108 -19.36 4.98 5.49
C GLN A 108 -18.16 5.50 4.67
N ASP A 109 -18.13 5.10 3.40
CA ASP A 109 -17.17 5.60 2.44
C ASP A 109 -17.27 7.13 2.30
N GLN A 110 -16.12 7.80 2.29
CA GLN A 110 -16.04 9.26 2.32
C GLN A 110 -16.55 9.92 1.04
N LEU A 111 -16.43 9.24 -0.09
CA LEU A 111 -16.76 9.76 -1.41
C LEU A 111 -18.04 9.13 -1.98
N CYS A 112 -18.42 7.94 -1.49
CA CYS A 112 -19.60 7.21 -1.94
C CYS A 112 -20.55 6.92 -0.77
N PRO A 113 -21.33 7.91 -0.32
CA PRO A 113 -22.25 7.75 0.79
C PRO A 113 -23.20 6.56 0.59
N GLY A 114 -23.52 5.87 1.67
CA GLY A 114 -24.37 4.67 1.66
C GLY A 114 -23.62 3.37 1.39
N ARG A 115 -22.31 3.42 1.14
CA ARG A 115 -21.43 2.24 1.03
C ARG A 115 -20.59 2.06 2.29
N ALA A 116 -20.22 0.82 2.60
CA ALA A 116 -19.19 0.52 3.58
C ALA A 116 -17.86 1.19 3.17
N GLU A 117 -17.13 1.71 4.15
CA GLU A 117 -15.85 2.40 3.90
C GLU A 117 -14.84 1.46 3.26
N ARG A 118 -14.33 1.81 2.10
CA ARG A 118 -13.21 1.12 1.43
C ARG A 118 -11.91 1.69 1.99
N PHE A 119 -11.12 0.85 2.64
CA PHE A 119 -9.96 1.35 3.39
C PHE A 119 -8.61 0.72 3.00
N ILE A 120 -8.59 -0.38 2.26
CA ILE A 120 -7.42 -1.00 1.66
C ILE A 120 -7.79 -1.44 0.25
N GLY A 121 -6.86 -1.32 -0.69
CA GLY A 121 -6.95 -1.91 -2.02
C GLY A 121 -5.60 -2.49 -2.42
N ALA A 122 -5.64 -3.59 -3.14
CA ALA A 122 -4.49 -4.20 -3.79
C ALA A 122 -4.96 -4.98 -5.02
N GLY A 123 -4.07 -5.19 -5.95
CA GLY A 123 -4.30 -6.04 -7.12
C GLY A 123 -3.05 -6.82 -7.46
N MET A 124 -2.86 -7.11 -8.73
CA MET A 124 -1.68 -7.83 -9.22
C MET A 124 -0.38 -7.12 -8.86
N GLU A 125 -0.39 -5.78 -8.88
CA GLU A 125 0.73 -4.92 -8.50
C GLU A 125 1.15 -5.04 -7.04
N ARG A 126 0.29 -5.58 -6.18
CA ARG A 126 0.53 -5.83 -4.75
C ARG A 126 1.16 -4.63 -4.02
N THR A 127 0.76 -3.41 -4.41
CA THR A 127 1.28 -2.17 -3.82
C THR A 127 1.13 -2.19 -2.30
N PRO A 128 2.21 -2.14 -1.52
CA PRO A 128 2.12 -2.14 -0.07
C PRO A 128 1.62 -0.80 0.44
N ILE A 129 0.75 -0.83 1.44
CA ILE A 129 0.36 0.34 2.20
C ILE A 129 1.29 0.48 3.39
N ASN A 130 1.89 1.66 3.55
CA ASN A 130 2.74 2.00 4.69
C ASN A 130 2.41 3.39 5.20
N LEU A 131 1.79 3.48 6.37
CA LEU A 131 1.52 4.73 7.07
C LEU A 131 2.70 5.04 8.00
N TRP A 132 3.47 6.02 7.62
CA TRP A 132 4.69 6.41 8.32
C TRP A 132 4.42 7.23 9.60
N GLY A 133 5.43 7.33 10.47
CA GLY A 133 5.37 8.15 11.68
C GLY A 133 4.17 7.81 12.58
N PRO A 134 3.43 8.81 13.09
CA PRO A 134 2.32 8.60 14.00
C PRO A 134 1.01 8.22 13.32
N TYR A 135 0.94 8.21 11.99
CA TYR A 135 -0.30 8.00 11.25
C TYR A 135 -0.77 6.56 11.33
N ALA A 136 -2.08 6.36 11.53
CA ALA A 136 -2.71 5.06 11.58
C ALA A 136 -4.19 5.13 11.16
N TYR A 137 -4.66 4.12 10.41
CA TYR A 137 -6.08 3.91 10.21
C TYR A 137 -6.66 3.21 11.44
N MET A 138 -7.60 3.89 12.13
CA MET A 138 -8.12 3.42 13.40
C MET A 138 -9.19 2.36 13.22
N VAL A 139 -9.05 1.23 13.90
CA VAL A 139 -9.96 0.10 13.87
C VAL A 139 -10.50 -0.13 15.28
N GLY A 140 -11.82 -0.15 15.40
CA GLY A 140 -12.51 -0.44 16.67
C GLY A 140 -12.58 -1.93 16.95
N ALA A 141 -12.76 -2.31 18.21
CA ALA A 141 -12.84 -3.71 18.63
C ALA A 141 -13.99 -4.47 17.94
N ASN A 142 -15.09 -3.79 17.64
CA ASN A 142 -16.29 -4.35 17.03
C ASN A 142 -16.40 -4.13 15.51
N ASP A 143 -15.38 -3.53 14.88
CA ASP A 143 -15.38 -3.32 13.44
C ASP A 143 -15.44 -4.67 12.73
N ARG A 144 -16.31 -4.77 11.71
CA ARG A 144 -16.41 -5.96 10.86
C ARG A 144 -15.85 -5.63 9.50
N TRP A 145 -14.95 -6.49 9.03
CA TRP A 145 -14.32 -6.35 7.74
C TRP A 145 -14.94 -7.28 6.72
N GLY A 146 -15.29 -6.72 5.59
CA GLY A 146 -15.62 -7.40 4.36
C GLY A 146 -14.55 -7.19 3.30
N SER A 147 -14.81 -7.68 2.11
CA SER A 147 -13.96 -7.43 0.94
C SER A 147 -14.77 -7.47 -0.34
N ILE A 148 -14.17 -6.92 -1.41
CA ILE A 148 -14.53 -7.20 -2.79
C ILE A 148 -13.28 -7.81 -3.39
N TYR A 149 -13.35 -9.02 -3.92
CA TYR A 149 -12.16 -9.69 -4.44
C TYR A 149 -12.43 -10.36 -5.78
N HIS A 150 -11.36 -10.52 -6.57
CA HIS A 150 -11.33 -11.26 -7.82
C HIS A 150 -9.99 -11.99 -7.95
N LEU A 151 -10.04 -13.31 -8.12
CA LEU A 151 -8.89 -14.17 -8.36
C LEU A 151 -9.07 -14.87 -9.71
N MET A 152 -7.99 -15.01 -10.49
CA MET A 152 -7.98 -15.64 -11.79
C MET A 152 -6.85 -16.67 -11.86
N ASN A 153 -7.19 -17.88 -12.34
CA ASN A 153 -6.20 -18.92 -12.65
C ASN A 153 -5.93 -18.93 -14.16
N GLU A 154 -4.74 -18.50 -14.55
CA GLU A 154 -4.31 -18.36 -15.94
C GLU A 154 -3.46 -19.54 -16.43
N THR A 155 -3.37 -20.61 -15.65
CA THR A 155 -2.62 -21.79 -16.09
C THR A 155 -3.23 -22.42 -17.34
N PRO A 156 -2.40 -23.02 -18.22
CA PRO A 156 -2.89 -23.66 -19.45
C PRO A 156 -3.89 -24.79 -19.19
N PRO A 157 -4.82 -25.05 -20.14
CA PRO A 157 -5.71 -26.21 -20.08
C PRO A 157 -4.94 -27.51 -19.86
N GLY A 158 -5.49 -28.39 -19.00
CA GLY A 158 -4.85 -29.65 -18.62
C GLY A 158 -3.95 -29.56 -17.36
N THR A 159 -3.67 -28.38 -16.87
CA THR A 159 -3.00 -28.20 -15.57
C THR A 159 -3.96 -28.57 -14.43
N PRO A 160 -3.51 -29.22 -13.35
CA PRO A 160 -4.37 -29.49 -12.19
C PRO A 160 -4.92 -28.20 -11.57
N ALA A 161 -6.14 -28.29 -11.03
CA ALA A 161 -6.72 -27.19 -10.27
C ALA A 161 -5.83 -26.79 -9.09
N LYS A 162 -5.79 -25.50 -8.78
CA LYS A 162 -5.02 -24.93 -7.67
C LYS A 162 -5.94 -24.54 -6.52
N THR A 163 -5.59 -24.95 -5.30
CA THR A 163 -6.24 -24.45 -4.08
C THR A 163 -5.38 -23.38 -3.47
N VAL A 164 -5.91 -22.16 -3.41
CA VAL A 164 -5.19 -20.97 -3.02
C VAL A 164 -5.92 -20.16 -1.95
N TYR A 165 -5.18 -19.27 -1.32
CA TYR A 165 -5.69 -18.32 -0.31
C TYR A 165 -5.23 -16.91 -0.65
N ILE A 166 -6.07 -15.92 -0.40
CA ILE A 166 -5.63 -14.52 -0.29
C ILE A 166 -4.97 -14.38 1.07
N GLU A 167 -3.67 -14.17 1.09
CA GLU A 167 -2.89 -13.89 2.29
C GLU A 167 -2.63 -12.40 2.42
N TYR A 168 -2.79 -11.86 3.62
CA TYR A 168 -2.43 -10.48 3.92
C TYR A 168 -1.73 -10.37 5.26
N THR A 169 -0.65 -9.60 5.25
CA THR A 169 0.15 -9.29 6.43
C THR A 169 -0.11 -7.84 6.83
N LEU A 170 -0.55 -7.66 8.06
CA LEU A 170 -0.88 -6.35 8.64
C LEU A 170 0.17 -5.98 9.68
N GLY A 171 0.72 -4.76 9.56
CA GLY A 171 1.43 -4.11 10.65
C GLY A 171 0.44 -3.19 11.39
N TYR A 172 0.35 -3.31 12.70
CA TYR A 172 -0.63 -2.57 13.49
C TYR A 172 -0.12 -2.23 14.88
N GLN A 173 -0.66 -1.19 15.46
CA GLN A 173 -0.39 -0.75 16.84
C GLN A 173 -1.59 -1.10 17.72
N PRO A 174 -1.49 -2.10 18.62
CA PRO A 174 -2.55 -2.40 19.57
C PRO A 174 -2.84 -1.21 20.48
N GLY A 175 -4.12 -1.02 20.82
CA GLY A 175 -4.55 0.05 21.73
C GLY A 175 -4.28 1.46 21.21
N ALA A 176 -4.14 1.64 19.89
CA ALA A 176 -3.99 2.96 19.30
C ALA A 176 -5.21 3.84 19.59
N THR A 177 -4.95 5.10 19.92
CA THR A 177 -5.94 6.14 20.21
C THR A 177 -5.53 7.44 19.52
N SER A 178 -6.42 8.42 19.47
CA SER A 178 -6.07 9.75 18.95
C SER A 178 -5.03 10.50 19.80
N THR A 179 -4.72 10.02 21.00
CA THR A 179 -3.68 10.62 21.87
C THR A 179 -2.28 10.07 21.59
N ASN A 180 -2.17 8.83 21.06
CA ASN A 180 -0.89 8.18 20.77
C ASN A 180 -0.68 7.90 19.26
N SER A 181 -1.63 8.24 18.43
CA SER A 181 -1.56 8.11 16.96
C SER A 181 -2.34 9.24 16.30
N ARG A 182 -2.05 9.50 15.05
CA ARG A 182 -2.80 10.44 14.19
C ARG A 182 -3.78 9.66 13.30
N PRO A 183 -5.09 9.69 13.60
CA PRO A 183 -6.09 8.96 12.84
C PRO A 183 -6.15 9.44 11.39
N VAL A 184 -6.03 8.52 10.44
CA VAL A 184 -6.22 8.85 9.01
C VAL A 184 -7.56 8.35 8.51
N THR A 185 -8.10 9.06 7.52
CA THR A 185 -9.33 8.71 6.80
C THR A 185 -8.96 8.31 5.38
N PRO A 186 -9.43 7.16 4.87
CA PRO A 186 -9.23 6.75 3.49
C PRO A 186 -10.17 7.52 2.56
N TYR A 187 -9.63 7.93 1.42
CA TYR A 187 -10.37 8.44 0.27
C TYR A 187 -10.11 7.49 -0.90
N PHE A 188 -11.13 6.74 -1.28
CA PHE A 188 -11.06 5.76 -2.36
C PHE A 188 -11.64 6.39 -3.63
N MET A 189 -10.76 6.92 -4.46
CA MET A 189 -11.09 7.69 -5.65
C MET A 189 -11.04 6.81 -6.89
N ASP A 190 -12.17 6.64 -7.55
CA ASP A 190 -12.34 5.78 -8.71
C ASP A 190 -12.65 6.64 -9.96
N VAL A 191 -12.00 6.39 -11.09
CA VAL A 191 -12.25 7.13 -12.35
C VAL A 191 -13.65 6.92 -12.89
N THR A 192 -14.33 5.83 -12.51
CA THR A 192 -15.73 5.56 -12.88
C THR A 192 -16.73 6.16 -11.88
N GLY A 193 -16.29 6.52 -10.69
CA GLY A 193 -17.13 7.08 -9.63
C GLY A 193 -17.61 6.05 -8.62
N CYS A 194 -18.85 6.21 -8.14
CA CYS A 194 -19.44 5.34 -7.13
C CYS A 194 -20.20 4.14 -7.73
N GLY A 195 -20.18 3.96 -9.04
CA GLY A 195 -20.85 2.88 -9.74
C GLY A 195 -20.05 1.57 -9.80
N ASN A 196 -20.07 0.95 -10.95
CA ASN A 196 -19.15 -0.14 -11.29
C ASN A 196 -17.73 0.43 -11.44
N SER A 197 -16.74 -0.21 -10.86
CA SER A 197 -15.36 0.26 -10.92
C SER A 197 -14.63 -0.11 -12.21
N THR A 198 -15.22 -0.98 -13.04
CA THR A 198 -14.60 -1.42 -14.29
C THR A 198 -15.11 -0.66 -15.51
N TYR A 199 -14.25 -0.57 -16.53
CA TYR A 199 -14.54 0.00 -17.84
C TYR A 199 -13.65 -0.64 -18.91
N ASP A 200 -13.99 -0.45 -20.20
CA ASP A 200 -13.26 -1.00 -21.32
C ASP A 200 -12.40 0.05 -22.02
N VAL A 201 -11.20 -0.34 -22.43
CA VAL A 201 -10.31 0.43 -23.30
C VAL A 201 -10.52 -0.07 -24.74
N PRO A 202 -10.90 0.81 -25.69
CA PRO A 202 -11.42 0.37 -27.00
C PRO A 202 -10.39 -0.26 -27.95
N GLY A 203 -9.08 -0.02 -27.75
CA GLY A 203 -8.03 -0.61 -28.59
C GLY A 203 -7.91 -0.03 -30.00
N ASN A 204 -8.38 1.16 -30.21
CA ASN A 204 -8.45 1.80 -31.55
C ASN A 204 -7.39 2.90 -31.76
N GLY A 205 -6.46 3.08 -30.83
CA GLY A 205 -5.44 4.15 -30.85
C GLY A 205 -4.20 3.83 -31.69
N GLY A 206 -4.05 2.58 -32.16
CA GLY A 206 -2.85 2.12 -32.86
C GLY A 206 -1.58 2.10 -31.97
N PRO A 207 -0.40 1.82 -32.56
CA PRO A 207 0.87 1.78 -31.79
C PRO A 207 1.15 3.10 -31.09
N GLY A 208 1.37 3.03 -29.76
CA GLY A 208 1.61 4.20 -28.90
C GLY A 208 0.36 5.01 -28.55
N GLY A 209 -0.83 4.57 -29.00
CA GLY A 209 -2.10 5.17 -28.61
C GLY A 209 -2.34 5.07 -27.09
N VAL A 210 -2.97 6.08 -26.53
CA VAL A 210 -3.27 6.16 -25.09
C VAL A 210 -4.75 6.45 -24.88
N HIS A 211 -5.42 5.59 -24.13
CA HIS A 211 -6.74 5.86 -23.59
C HIS A 211 -6.60 6.52 -22.21
N THR A 212 -7.38 7.58 -21.99
CA THR A 212 -7.33 8.31 -20.72
C THR A 212 -8.72 8.41 -20.12
N MET A 213 -8.86 7.97 -18.88
CA MET A 213 -10.07 8.16 -18.09
C MET A 213 -9.75 8.98 -16.84
N SER A 214 -10.58 9.98 -16.57
CA SER A 214 -10.34 10.91 -15.46
C SER A 214 -11.62 11.26 -14.76
N ARG A 215 -11.54 11.43 -13.44
CA ARG A 215 -12.64 11.92 -12.62
C ARG A 215 -12.15 12.85 -11.54
N SER A 216 -12.93 13.92 -11.32
CA SER A 216 -12.67 14.87 -10.23
C SER A 216 -13.52 14.51 -9.01
N TRP A 217 -12.89 14.63 -7.85
CA TRP A 217 -13.48 14.42 -6.53
C TRP A 217 -13.25 15.66 -5.68
N GLN A 218 -14.22 15.99 -4.82
CA GLN A 218 -14.06 17.08 -3.88
C GLN A 218 -13.63 16.54 -2.52
N ALA A 219 -12.64 17.19 -1.90
CA ALA A 219 -12.27 16.91 -0.53
C ALA A 219 -13.41 17.29 0.42
N THR A 220 -13.79 16.37 1.30
CA THR A 220 -14.89 16.56 2.26
C THR A 220 -14.45 17.28 3.53
N ALA A 221 -13.14 17.40 3.77
CA ALA A 221 -12.57 18.05 4.95
C ALA A 221 -11.15 18.54 4.67
N ASP A 222 -10.68 19.49 5.48
CA ASP A 222 -9.26 19.85 5.55
C ASP A 222 -8.43 18.72 6.14
N GLY A 223 -7.15 18.67 5.78
CA GLY A 223 -6.23 17.70 6.34
C GLY A 223 -4.87 17.67 5.67
N ILE A 224 -4.11 16.63 5.99
CA ILE A 224 -2.81 16.34 5.40
C ILE A 224 -2.88 14.95 4.77
N ALA A 225 -2.68 14.86 3.46
CA ALA A 225 -2.47 13.60 2.77
C ALA A 225 -1.10 13.03 3.17
N VAL A 226 -1.08 11.76 3.60
CA VAL A 226 0.14 11.12 4.13
C VAL A 226 0.60 9.94 3.30
N PHE A 227 -0.29 9.39 2.50
CA PHE A 227 -0.03 8.29 1.59
C PHE A 227 -1.00 8.36 0.41
N ALA A 228 -0.53 7.96 -0.76
CA ALA A 228 -1.39 7.75 -1.92
C ALA A 228 -0.84 6.58 -2.75
N GLY A 229 -1.71 5.65 -3.13
CA GLY A 229 -1.38 4.47 -3.95
C GLY A 229 -2.43 4.24 -5.03
N GLY A 230 -1.97 3.93 -6.24
CA GLY A 230 -2.82 3.65 -7.39
C GLY A 230 -3.00 2.16 -7.64
N HIS A 231 -4.10 1.83 -8.31
CA HIS A 231 -4.42 0.50 -8.83
C HIS A 231 -4.83 0.61 -10.31
N LEU A 232 -4.24 -0.23 -11.12
CA LEU A 232 -4.54 -0.43 -12.54
C LEU A 232 -4.56 -1.94 -12.83
N HIS A 233 -5.10 -2.31 -13.98
CA HIS A 233 -4.97 -3.65 -14.55
C HIS A 233 -3.91 -3.69 -15.65
N ASP A 234 -3.71 -4.85 -16.26
CA ASP A 234 -2.83 -5.00 -17.42
C ASP A 234 -3.21 -4.00 -18.53
N GLY A 235 -2.20 -3.51 -19.23
CA GLY A 235 -2.35 -2.41 -20.19
C GLY A 235 -2.25 -1.02 -19.59
N GLY A 236 -2.29 -0.88 -18.24
CA GLY A 236 -2.11 0.39 -17.55
C GLY A 236 -0.74 0.99 -17.80
N ILE A 237 -0.66 2.28 -18.03
CA ILE A 237 0.60 3.03 -18.22
C ILE A 237 0.97 3.73 -16.93
N ASP A 238 0.07 4.54 -16.44
CA ASP A 238 0.21 5.27 -15.17
C ASP A 238 -1.16 5.69 -14.63
N ILE A 239 -1.15 6.01 -13.34
CA ILE A 239 -2.28 6.64 -12.67
C ILE A 239 -1.79 7.83 -11.85
N SER A 240 -2.53 8.92 -11.84
CA SER A 240 -2.13 10.12 -11.13
C SER A 240 -3.26 10.73 -10.33
N LEU A 241 -2.92 11.31 -9.19
CA LEU A 241 -3.77 12.17 -8.37
C LEU A 241 -3.19 13.58 -8.39
N LYS A 242 -4.01 14.58 -8.71
CA LYS A 242 -3.59 15.96 -8.81
C LYS A 242 -4.69 16.90 -8.30
N GLU A 243 -4.31 17.95 -7.57
CA GLU A 243 -5.19 19.06 -7.28
C GLU A 243 -5.46 19.87 -8.54
N ASN A 244 -6.74 20.24 -8.81
CA ASN A 244 -7.15 20.93 -10.03
C ASN A 244 -6.86 22.45 -10.02
N SER A 245 -6.66 23.03 -8.83
CA SER A 245 -6.18 24.40 -8.67
C SER A 245 -4.65 24.41 -8.60
N PRO A 246 -3.96 25.53 -8.78
CA PRO A 246 -2.52 25.63 -8.52
C PRO A 246 -2.26 25.24 -7.06
N GLY A 247 -1.91 24.02 -6.81
CA GLY A 247 -1.75 23.43 -5.49
C GLY A 247 -0.75 22.28 -5.51
N ALA A 248 -0.39 21.79 -4.32
CA ALA A 248 0.78 20.97 -4.13
C ALA A 248 0.50 19.46 -4.26
N LEU A 249 -0.74 18.99 -3.99
CA LEU A 249 -1.00 17.55 -4.00
C LEU A 249 -0.87 16.98 -5.42
N ALA A 250 0.21 16.24 -5.63
CA ALA A 250 0.42 15.46 -6.85
C ALA A 250 1.11 14.13 -6.49
N CYS A 251 0.55 13.05 -6.97
CA CYS A 251 1.13 11.73 -6.90
C CYS A 251 0.95 11.03 -8.24
N LYS A 252 2.00 10.40 -8.75
CA LYS A 252 1.96 9.62 -9.98
C LYS A 252 2.56 8.25 -9.75
N GLY A 253 1.74 7.22 -9.88
CA GLY A 253 2.17 5.82 -9.93
C GLY A 253 2.36 5.38 -11.38
N THR A 254 3.59 5.00 -11.74
CA THR A 254 3.90 4.44 -13.05
C THR A 254 3.87 2.92 -12.95
N ALA A 255 3.18 2.28 -13.90
CA ALA A 255 3.11 0.83 -13.99
C ALA A 255 4.44 0.25 -14.47
N THR A 256 4.90 -0.81 -13.81
CA THR A 256 6.00 -1.67 -14.27
C THR A 256 5.47 -3.07 -14.54
N TYR A 257 6.15 -3.80 -15.41
CA TYR A 257 5.68 -5.08 -15.92
C TYR A 257 6.73 -6.17 -15.78
N HIS A 258 6.27 -7.41 -15.58
CA HIS A 258 7.06 -8.60 -15.85
C HIS A 258 7.24 -8.78 -17.37
N GLU A 259 8.35 -9.37 -17.79
CA GLU A 259 8.66 -9.48 -19.23
C GLU A 259 7.90 -10.64 -19.92
N ASN A 260 7.78 -11.78 -19.26
CA ASN A 260 7.18 -12.98 -19.87
C ASN A 260 6.43 -13.86 -18.83
N PRO A 261 5.12 -14.00 -18.96
CA PRO A 261 4.21 -13.17 -19.75
C PRO A 261 4.19 -11.73 -19.23
N ARG A 262 3.73 -10.79 -20.07
CA ARG A 262 3.69 -9.38 -19.69
C ARG A 262 2.47 -9.11 -18.79
N HIS A 263 2.69 -9.12 -17.50
CA HIS A 263 1.70 -8.78 -16.49
C HIS A 263 2.17 -7.61 -15.62
N LEU A 264 1.23 -6.85 -15.10
CA LEU A 264 1.50 -5.76 -14.19
C LEU A 264 2.25 -6.26 -12.95
N ALA A 265 3.44 -5.69 -12.71
CA ALA A 265 4.31 -6.11 -11.61
C ALA A 265 4.23 -5.17 -10.40
N ALA A 266 4.20 -3.87 -10.63
CA ALA A 266 4.11 -2.88 -9.55
C ALA A 266 3.60 -1.52 -10.05
N ILE A 267 3.04 -0.76 -9.11
CA ILE A 267 2.75 0.66 -9.23
C ILE A 267 3.31 1.34 -7.99
N ASN A 268 4.24 2.27 -8.15
CA ASN A 268 4.88 2.93 -7.02
C ASN A 268 3.90 3.87 -6.29
N PRO A 269 3.70 3.71 -4.97
CA PRO A 269 2.93 4.65 -4.19
C PRO A 269 3.75 5.90 -3.85
N CYS A 270 3.07 6.95 -3.40
CA CYS A 270 3.70 8.16 -2.87
C CYS A 270 3.55 8.21 -1.34
N THR A 271 4.67 8.44 -0.66
CA THR A 271 4.66 8.94 0.71
C THR A 271 4.47 10.46 0.63
N LEU A 272 3.47 10.98 1.31
CA LEU A 272 3.04 12.37 1.20
C LEU A 272 3.08 13.07 2.56
N HIS A 273 3.13 14.40 2.53
CA HIS A 273 2.83 15.29 3.63
C HIS A 273 2.25 16.59 3.05
N GLU A 274 1.14 16.43 2.30
CA GLU A 274 0.58 17.48 1.47
C GLU A 274 -0.76 17.95 1.99
N LYS A 275 -0.99 19.26 1.97
CA LYS A 275 -2.23 19.87 2.44
C LYS A 275 -3.40 19.49 1.53
N VAL A 276 -4.49 19.02 2.15
CA VAL A 276 -5.79 18.82 1.51
C VAL A 276 -6.74 19.89 2.04
N VAL A 277 -7.47 20.56 1.14
CA VAL A 277 -8.38 21.65 1.50
C VAL A 277 -9.81 21.27 1.16
N ALA A 278 -10.71 21.39 2.13
CA ALA A 278 -12.13 21.11 1.96
C ALA A 278 -12.73 21.90 0.78
N GLY A 279 -13.58 21.23 0.01
CA GLY A 279 -14.22 21.83 -1.17
C GLY A 279 -13.31 21.95 -2.40
N ARG A 280 -11.99 21.79 -2.28
CA ARG A 280 -11.13 21.74 -3.46
C ARG A 280 -11.31 20.43 -4.23
N SER A 281 -11.10 20.54 -5.54
CA SER A 281 -11.25 19.42 -6.47
C SER A 281 -9.90 18.77 -6.77
N TYR A 282 -9.90 17.46 -6.74
CA TYR A 282 -8.74 16.59 -7.01
C TYR A 282 -9.11 15.62 -8.12
N SER A 283 -8.31 15.52 -9.15
CA SER A 283 -8.55 14.60 -10.27
C SER A 283 -7.68 13.36 -10.12
N VAL A 284 -8.30 12.20 -10.26
CA VAL A 284 -7.64 10.94 -10.55
C VAL A 284 -7.70 10.69 -12.06
N THR A 285 -6.57 10.36 -12.65
CA THR A 285 -6.46 10.09 -14.08
C THR A 285 -5.71 8.79 -14.30
N ALA A 286 -6.37 7.81 -14.92
CA ALA A 286 -5.80 6.53 -15.35
C ALA A 286 -5.48 6.60 -16.84
N ARG A 287 -4.32 6.08 -17.25
CA ARG A 287 -3.88 6.01 -18.64
C ARG A 287 -3.56 4.57 -18.98
N TYR A 288 -4.08 4.12 -20.12
CA TYR A 288 -3.92 2.77 -20.63
C TYR A 288 -3.35 2.78 -22.04
N ASP A 289 -2.56 1.75 -22.38
CA ASP A 289 -2.20 1.45 -23.76
C ASP A 289 -3.47 1.16 -24.55
N ASN A 290 -3.70 1.91 -25.63
CA ASN A 290 -4.86 1.80 -26.50
C ASN A 290 -4.51 1.17 -27.86
N SER A 291 -3.38 0.48 -27.96
CA SER A 291 -2.99 -0.23 -29.20
C SER A 291 -3.79 -1.51 -29.42
N LYS A 292 -4.38 -2.06 -28.37
CA LYS A 292 -5.32 -3.18 -28.38
C LYS A 292 -6.43 -2.96 -27.35
N PRO A 293 -7.57 -3.67 -27.45
CA PRO A 293 -8.63 -3.57 -26.45
C PRO A 293 -8.19 -4.22 -25.12
N TRP A 294 -8.74 -3.66 -24.01
CA TRP A 294 -8.66 -4.22 -22.68
C TRP A 294 -10.04 -4.14 -22.05
N GLU A 295 -10.51 -5.23 -21.50
CA GLU A 295 -11.82 -5.35 -20.87
C GLU A 295 -11.69 -5.29 -19.35
N ASP A 296 -12.75 -4.80 -18.70
CA ASP A 296 -12.87 -4.77 -17.22
C ASP A 296 -11.67 -4.15 -16.48
N VAL A 297 -11.04 -3.14 -17.06
CA VAL A 297 -9.92 -2.45 -16.41
C VAL A 297 -10.42 -1.45 -15.34
N MET A 298 -9.54 -1.12 -14.39
CA MET A 298 -9.82 -0.17 -13.31
C MET A 298 -8.84 1.00 -13.31
N GLY A 299 -9.24 2.10 -12.68
CA GLY A 299 -8.38 3.23 -12.37
C GLY A 299 -8.74 3.80 -11.00
N ILE A 300 -8.05 3.35 -9.95
CA ILE A 300 -8.40 3.68 -8.56
C ILE A 300 -7.19 4.28 -7.87
N PHE A 301 -7.43 5.33 -7.07
CA PHE A 301 -6.42 5.93 -6.20
C PHE A 301 -6.90 5.93 -4.77
N LEU A 302 -6.17 5.27 -3.87
CA LEU A 302 -6.41 5.30 -2.43
C LEU A 302 -5.47 6.29 -1.78
N THR A 303 -6.03 7.28 -1.07
CA THR A 303 -5.28 8.29 -0.34
C THR A 303 -5.70 8.29 1.11
N TYR A 304 -4.75 8.31 2.04
CA TYR A 304 -5.04 8.49 3.46
C TYR A 304 -4.77 9.94 3.89
N VAL A 305 -5.78 10.53 4.52
CA VAL A 305 -5.74 11.93 4.97
C VAL A 305 -5.90 12.00 6.48
N TRP A 306 -4.95 12.61 7.17
CA TRP A 306 -5.10 13.01 8.56
C TRP A 306 -5.86 14.32 8.63
N ARG A 307 -6.98 14.35 9.36
CA ARG A 307 -7.87 15.53 9.47
C ARG A 307 -7.49 16.51 10.59
N GLY A 308 -6.31 16.38 11.18
CA GLY A 308 -5.81 17.36 12.13
C GLY A 308 -5.16 18.56 11.46
N THR A 309 -5.00 19.64 12.20
CA THR A 309 -4.17 20.79 11.79
C THR A 309 -2.71 20.55 12.18
N GLN A 310 -1.79 21.08 11.42
CA GLN A 310 -0.36 21.12 11.77
C GLN A 310 -0.14 21.99 13.00
#